data_07158d01723792796727ef78e531a5a6
#
_entry.id   07158d01723792796727ef78e531a5a6
#
_cell.length_a   1.000
_cell.length_b   1.000
_cell.length_c   1.000
_cell.angle_alpha   90.00
_cell.angle_beta   90.00
_cell.angle_gamma   90.00
#
_symmetry.space_group_name_H-M   'P 1'
#
loop_
_entity.id
_entity.type
_entity.pdbx_description
1 polymer ?
#
loop_
_entity_poly.entity_id
_entity_poly.type
_entity_poly.pdbx_seq_one_letter_code
_entity_poly.pdbx_strand_id
1 'polypeptide(L)'
;HSTTEPSPGVAPYSALRLAGRDIYQREGCVGCHSQQIRTLRSEVERYGPYSLAGESVFDHPFLWGSKRTGPDLARVGGRYSDAWHQIHLNNPRDVVPESNMPAYPWLAKNPADASTIQSHMAAMRRLGVPYTDEDIANAPKELEGKSELDALVAYLQGLGVSRRYIIVDEVSNK
;
A
#
# COMPACT_ATOMS: atom_id res chain seq x y z
N HIS A 1 11.84 2.23 16.33
CA HIS A 1 10.62 1.53 16.74
C HIS A 1 10.12 1.95 18.12
N SER A 2 10.97 2.04 19.12
CA SER A 2 10.56 2.34 20.50
C SER A 2 9.96 3.74 20.72
N THR A 3 10.02 4.60 19.70
CA THR A 3 9.59 6.00 19.80
C THR A 3 8.49 6.38 18.80
N THR A 4 8.09 5.44 17.94
CA THR A 4 7.04 5.68 16.93
C THR A 4 5.84 4.80 17.25
N GLU A 5 4.72 5.43 17.54
CA GLU A 5 3.45 4.75 17.76
C GLU A 5 2.62 4.74 16.48
N PRO A 6 1.76 3.72 16.28
CA PRO A 6 0.82 3.72 15.18
C PRO A 6 -0.09 4.94 15.21
N SER A 7 -0.26 5.59 14.08
CA SER A 7 -1.29 6.63 13.95
C SER A 7 -2.69 6.02 14.12
N PRO A 8 -3.70 6.78 14.59
CA PRO A 8 -5.07 6.28 14.73
C PRO A 8 -5.56 5.60 13.44
N GLY A 9 -6.16 4.42 13.57
CA GLY A 9 -6.66 3.63 12.45
C GLY A 9 -5.60 2.87 11.64
N VAL A 10 -4.32 2.93 12.00
CA VAL A 10 -3.26 2.11 11.40
C VAL A 10 -3.24 0.74 12.05
N ALA A 11 -3.34 -0.28 11.23
CA ALA A 11 -3.27 -1.69 11.63
C ALA A 11 -2.25 -2.44 10.76
N PRO A 12 -1.74 -3.59 11.21
CA PRO A 12 -0.93 -4.47 10.37
C PRO A 12 -1.64 -4.80 9.06
N TYR A 13 -0.86 -5.02 8.02
CA TYR A 13 -1.43 -5.46 6.74
C TYR A 13 -2.10 -6.82 6.88
N SER A 14 -3.28 -7.02 6.27
CA SER A 14 -3.80 -8.36 6.04
C SER A 14 -2.84 -9.16 5.14
N ALA A 15 -2.96 -10.48 5.11
CA ALA A 15 -2.07 -11.31 4.29
C ALA A 15 -2.12 -10.91 2.80
N LEU A 16 -3.31 -10.62 2.28
CA LEU A 16 -3.47 -10.17 0.89
C LEU A 16 -2.78 -8.82 0.63
N ARG A 17 -2.91 -7.85 1.54
CA ARG A 17 -2.25 -6.54 1.41
C ARG A 17 -0.74 -6.64 1.55
N LEU A 18 -0.24 -7.51 2.43
CA LEU A 18 1.19 -7.76 2.59
C LEU A 18 1.77 -8.37 1.31
N ALA A 19 1.10 -9.37 0.72
CA ALA A 19 1.49 -9.91 -0.58
C ALA A 19 1.50 -8.84 -1.68
N GLY A 20 0.50 -7.95 -1.69
CA GLY A 20 0.47 -6.81 -2.61
C GLY A 20 1.63 -5.84 -2.43
N ARG A 21 2.07 -5.61 -1.19
CA ARG A 21 3.26 -4.82 -0.88
C ARG A 21 4.54 -5.46 -1.41
N ASP A 22 4.65 -6.77 -1.33
CA ASP A 22 5.80 -7.51 -1.86
C ASP A 22 5.85 -7.40 -3.39
N ILE A 23 4.70 -7.53 -4.05
CA ILE A 23 4.57 -7.32 -5.50
C ILE A 23 4.96 -5.89 -5.88
N TYR A 24 4.50 -4.89 -5.14
CA TYR A 24 4.85 -3.48 -5.35
C TYR A 24 6.36 -3.24 -5.32
N GLN A 25 7.07 -3.90 -4.40
CA GLN A 25 8.53 -3.83 -4.32
C GLN A 25 9.21 -4.63 -5.44
N ARG A 26 8.75 -5.85 -5.69
CA ARG A 26 9.31 -6.76 -6.70
C ARG A 26 9.22 -6.17 -8.11
N GLU A 27 8.08 -5.56 -8.46
CA GLU A 27 7.87 -4.92 -9.77
C GLU A 27 8.57 -3.54 -9.88
N GLY A 28 9.23 -3.07 -8.82
CA GLY A 28 9.99 -1.83 -8.84
C GLY A 28 9.15 -0.55 -8.83
N CYS A 29 7.88 -0.62 -8.45
CA CYS A 29 6.97 0.53 -8.39
C CYS A 29 7.53 1.67 -7.54
N VAL A 30 8.24 1.34 -6.46
CA VAL A 30 8.91 2.27 -5.56
C VAL A 30 9.99 3.12 -6.25
N GLY A 31 10.51 2.67 -7.39
CA GLY A 31 11.50 3.43 -8.18
C GLY A 31 10.92 4.62 -8.93
N CYS A 32 9.62 4.61 -9.21
CA CYS A 32 8.90 5.66 -9.94
C CYS A 32 7.87 6.40 -9.07
N HIS A 33 7.35 5.76 -8.02
CA HIS A 33 6.34 6.30 -7.14
C HIS A 33 6.86 6.41 -5.70
N SER A 34 6.79 7.59 -5.11
CA SER A 34 7.00 7.76 -3.67
C SER A 34 5.73 7.43 -2.88
N GLN A 35 5.90 7.15 -1.59
CA GLN A 35 4.81 7.02 -0.61
C GLN A 35 5.06 7.95 0.58
N GLN A 36 5.51 9.16 0.30
CA GLN A 36 5.77 10.19 1.31
C GLN A 36 5.37 11.56 0.78
N ILE A 37 4.37 12.16 1.38
CA ILE A 37 4.03 13.57 1.16
C ILE A 37 4.78 14.37 2.21
N ARG A 38 5.66 15.27 1.76
CA ARG A 38 6.46 16.14 2.63
C ARG A 38 5.60 17.30 3.15
N THR A 39 6.07 17.98 4.19
CA THR A 39 5.40 19.14 4.80
C THR A 39 5.49 20.41 3.95
N LEU A 40 5.64 20.26 2.63
CA LEU A 40 5.68 21.35 1.67
C LEU A 40 4.28 21.66 1.18
N ARG A 41 3.92 22.95 1.15
CA ARG A 41 2.58 23.41 0.74
C ARG A 41 2.16 22.85 -0.62
N SER A 42 3.05 22.91 -1.61
CA SER A 42 2.80 22.38 -2.96
C SER A 42 2.51 20.88 -3.01
N GLU A 43 3.10 20.09 -2.11
CA GLU A 43 2.83 18.66 -2.03
C GLU A 43 1.52 18.37 -1.32
N VAL A 44 1.25 19.06 -0.23
CA VAL A 44 0.01 18.91 0.53
C VAL A 44 -1.21 19.33 -0.32
N GLU A 45 -1.10 20.43 -1.06
CA GLU A 45 -2.16 20.88 -1.99
C GLU A 45 -2.40 19.87 -3.13
N ARG A 46 -1.34 19.22 -3.63
CA ARG A 46 -1.43 18.27 -4.75
C ARG A 46 -1.91 16.89 -4.34
N TYR A 47 -1.39 16.33 -3.23
CA TYR A 47 -1.55 14.93 -2.87
C TYR A 47 -2.41 14.73 -1.62
N GLY A 48 -2.57 15.73 -0.78
CA GLY A 48 -3.27 15.64 0.48
C GLY A 48 -2.36 15.79 1.70
N PRO A 49 -2.82 15.46 2.91
CA PRO A 49 -2.08 15.65 4.15
C PRO A 49 -0.70 15.01 4.13
N TYR A 50 0.31 15.70 4.71
CA TYR A 50 1.67 15.17 4.79
C TYR A 50 1.73 13.86 5.57
N SER A 51 2.73 13.04 5.24
CA SER A 51 2.91 11.71 5.83
C SER A 51 3.46 11.80 7.25
N LEU A 52 2.96 10.92 8.14
CA LEU A 52 3.43 10.76 9.51
C LEU A 52 4.15 9.41 9.64
N ALA A 53 5.20 9.35 10.45
CA ALA A 53 5.95 8.12 10.71
C ALA A 53 5.05 6.99 11.23
N GLY A 54 4.06 7.31 12.06
CA GLY A 54 3.09 6.35 12.59
C GLY A 54 2.19 5.69 11.55
N GLU A 55 2.08 6.26 10.33
CA GLU A 55 1.35 5.62 9.25
C GLU A 55 2.08 4.40 8.68
N SER A 56 3.41 4.39 8.77
CA SER A 56 4.29 3.34 8.23
C SER A 56 4.96 2.52 9.33
N VAL A 57 4.50 2.59 10.57
CA VAL A 57 5.14 1.93 11.72
C VAL A 57 5.29 0.42 11.55
N PHE A 58 4.41 -0.22 10.78
CA PHE A 58 4.46 -1.64 10.45
C PHE A 58 5.16 -1.94 9.12
N ASP A 59 5.69 -0.93 8.44
CA ASP A 59 6.49 -1.10 7.23
C ASP A 59 7.95 -1.42 7.56
N HIS A 60 8.45 -2.48 6.97
CA HIS A 60 9.84 -2.88 7.09
C HIS A 60 10.40 -3.24 5.69
N PRO A 61 11.13 -2.28 5.07
CA PRO A 61 11.38 -0.88 5.44
C PRO A 61 10.20 0.05 5.08
N PHE A 62 10.28 1.31 5.53
CA PHE A 62 9.43 2.38 4.99
C PHE A 62 9.69 2.56 3.50
N LEU A 63 8.62 2.62 2.69
CA LEU A 63 8.73 2.84 1.25
C LEU A 63 8.66 4.33 0.91
N TRP A 64 9.23 5.15 1.77
CA TRP A 64 9.34 6.59 1.58
C TRP A 64 10.43 6.88 0.57
N GLY A 65 10.17 7.83 -0.32
CA GLY A 65 11.13 8.27 -1.31
C GLY A 65 10.78 9.66 -1.81
N SER A 66 11.72 10.30 -2.49
CA SER A 66 11.56 11.64 -3.05
C SER A 66 11.52 11.66 -4.57
N LYS A 67 11.85 10.55 -5.23
CA LYS A 67 11.77 10.45 -6.70
C LYS A 67 10.33 10.13 -7.10
N ARG A 68 9.80 10.92 -8.04
CA ARG A 68 8.45 10.80 -8.57
C ARG A 68 8.49 10.93 -10.09
N THR A 69 8.73 9.83 -10.78
CA THR A 69 8.45 9.74 -12.23
C THR A 69 6.94 9.69 -12.44
N GLY A 70 6.24 8.96 -11.58
CA GLY A 70 4.79 8.99 -11.40
C GLY A 70 4.39 9.77 -10.13
N PRO A 71 3.06 9.93 -9.85
CA PRO A 71 2.57 10.62 -8.67
C PRO A 71 2.91 9.89 -7.37
N ASP A 72 2.89 10.63 -6.25
CA ASP A 72 2.95 10.04 -4.91
C ASP A 72 1.69 9.20 -4.62
N LEU A 73 1.86 8.03 -4.02
CA LEU A 73 0.79 7.08 -3.76
C LEU A 73 0.35 7.01 -2.29
N ALA A 74 0.94 7.82 -1.39
CA ALA A 74 0.61 7.78 0.03
C ALA A 74 -0.87 8.03 0.35
N ARG A 75 -1.64 8.61 -0.57
CA ARG A 75 -3.08 8.91 -0.42
C ARG A 75 -3.93 8.32 -1.55
N VAL A 76 -3.44 7.29 -2.23
CA VAL A 76 -4.15 6.74 -3.39
C VAL A 76 -5.34 5.87 -3.00
N GLY A 77 -5.33 5.27 -1.82
CA GLY A 77 -6.40 4.38 -1.35
C GLY A 77 -7.78 5.04 -1.42
N GLY A 78 -8.72 4.40 -2.11
CA GLY A 78 -10.07 4.88 -2.34
C GLY A 78 -10.20 6.15 -3.21
N ARG A 79 -9.12 6.57 -3.88
CA ARG A 79 -9.16 7.67 -4.84
C ARG A 79 -9.72 7.23 -6.19
N TYR A 80 -9.40 6.00 -6.58
CA TYR A 80 -9.89 5.33 -7.79
C TYR A 80 -10.54 4.01 -7.42
N SER A 81 -11.46 3.52 -8.26
CA SER A 81 -12.08 2.20 -8.07
C SER A 81 -11.10 1.06 -8.33
N ASP A 82 -11.42 -0.14 -7.83
CA ASP A 82 -10.63 -1.34 -8.10
C ASP A 82 -10.55 -1.62 -9.60
N ALA A 83 -11.65 -1.46 -10.32
CA ALA A 83 -11.70 -1.63 -11.77
C ALA A 83 -10.76 -0.66 -12.49
N TRP A 84 -10.67 0.59 -12.05
CA TRP A 84 -9.71 1.55 -12.60
C TRP A 84 -8.27 1.08 -12.38
N HIS A 85 -7.95 0.65 -11.15
CA HIS A 85 -6.62 0.13 -10.84
C HIS A 85 -6.26 -1.09 -11.69
N GLN A 86 -7.21 -2.02 -11.87
CA GLN A 86 -7.00 -3.21 -12.69
C GLN A 86 -6.69 -2.86 -14.15
N ILE A 87 -7.45 -1.95 -14.74
CA ILE A 87 -7.20 -1.50 -16.12
C ILE A 87 -5.86 -0.76 -16.21
N HIS A 88 -5.60 0.16 -15.28
CA HIS A 88 -4.38 0.96 -15.25
C HIS A 88 -3.11 0.10 -15.10
N LEU A 89 -3.13 -0.90 -14.23
CA LEU A 89 -1.99 -1.79 -14.02
C LEU A 89 -1.80 -2.76 -15.19
N ASN A 90 -2.89 -3.21 -15.81
CA ASN A 90 -2.81 -4.06 -16.99
C ASN A 90 -2.21 -3.31 -18.19
N ASN A 91 -2.70 -2.11 -18.48
CA ASN A 91 -2.13 -1.20 -19.48
C ASN A 91 -2.46 0.26 -19.11
N PRO A 92 -1.51 1.03 -18.61
CA PRO A 92 -1.76 2.41 -18.16
C PRO A 92 -2.38 3.33 -19.22
N ARG A 93 -2.04 3.09 -20.49
CA ARG A 93 -2.52 3.91 -21.63
C ARG A 93 -4.00 3.75 -21.94
N ASP A 94 -4.63 2.70 -21.41
CA ASP A 94 -6.08 2.50 -21.58
C ASP A 94 -6.92 3.52 -20.77
N VAL A 95 -6.32 4.12 -19.73
CA VAL A 95 -6.98 5.15 -18.91
C VAL A 95 -6.23 6.49 -18.90
N VAL A 96 -4.94 6.49 -19.26
CA VAL A 96 -4.08 7.68 -19.37
C VAL A 96 -3.25 7.53 -20.66
N PRO A 97 -3.75 7.96 -21.82
CA PRO A 97 -3.12 7.69 -23.14
C PRO A 97 -1.65 8.11 -23.23
N GLU A 98 -1.24 9.20 -22.58
CA GLU A 98 0.13 9.72 -22.61
C GLU A 98 1.04 9.10 -21.53
N SER A 99 0.57 8.07 -20.82
CA SER A 99 1.34 7.45 -19.75
C SER A 99 2.61 6.78 -20.26
N ASN A 100 3.74 7.12 -19.62
CA ASN A 100 5.02 6.43 -19.82
C ASN A 100 5.24 5.28 -18.83
N MET A 101 4.27 5.01 -17.93
CA MET A 101 4.30 3.87 -17.03
C MET A 101 4.26 2.57 -17.83
N PRO A 102 5.10 1.56 -17.51
CA PRO A 102 5.03 0.26 -18.15
C PRO A 102 3.72 -0.47 -17.81
N ALA A 103 3.32 -1.39 -18.69
CA ALA A 103 2.19 -2.28 -18.46
C ALA A 103 2.64 -3.52 -17.69
N TYR A 104 1.76 -4.07 -16.85
CA TYR A 104 2.00 -5.25 -16.02
C TYR A 104 0.93 -6.34 -16.21
N PRO A 105 0.69 -6.81 -17.46
CA PRO A 105 -0.43 -7.72 -17.76
C PRO A 105 -0.28 -9.12 -17.14
N TRP A 106 0.93 -9.51 -16.73
CA TRP A 106 1.17 -10.79 -16.06
C TRP A 106 0.57 -10.85 -14.67
N LEU A 107 0.40 -9.72 -13.98
CA LEU A 107 -0.17 -9.68 -12.62
C LEU A 107 -1.60 -10.24 -12.54
N ALA A 108 -2.38 -10.07 -13.62
CA ALA A 108 -3.72 -10.63 -13.70
C ALA A 108 -3.74 -12.15 -13.94
N LYS A 109 -2.64 -12.69 -14.48
CA LYS A 109 -2.53 -14.11 -14.85
C LYS A 109 -1.86 -14.95 -13.76
N ASN A 110 -0.97 -14.33 -12.99
CA ASN A 110 -0.23 -15.01 -11.94
C ASN A 110 -1.09 -15.10 -10.69
N PRO A 111 -1.20 -16.28 -10.05
CA PRO A 111 -1.83 -16.40 -8.74
C PRO A 111 -0.98 -15.70 -7.67
N ALA A 112 -1.62 -15.13 -6.66
CA ALA A 112 -0.93 -14.62 -5.49
C ALA A 112 -0.24 -15.78 -4.74
N ASP A 113 1.05 -15.61 -4.41
CA ASP A 113 1.84 -16.67 -3.78
C ASP A 113 1.47 -16.85 -2.29
N ALA A 114 0.71 -17.89 -2.01
CA ALA A 114 0.34 -18.26 -0.65
C ALA A 114 1.43 -19.10 0.06
N SER A 115 2.45 -19.60 -0.66
CA SER A 115 3.43 -20.54 -0.09
C SER A 115 4.40 -19.88 0.89
N THR A 116 4.69 -18.58 0.70
CA THR A 116 5.66 -17.84 1.51
C THR A 116 5.03 -16.91 2.52
N ILE A 117 3.72 -16.64 2.40
CA ILE A 117 3.05 -15.59 3.19
C ILE A 117 3.14 -15.82 4.71
N GLN A 118 2.97 -17.04 5.18
CA GLN A 118 3.07 -17.35 6.61
C GLN A 118 4.47 -17.10 7.17
N SER A 119 5.50 -17.47 6.43
CA SER A 119 6.89 -17.24 6.84
C SER A 119 7.23 -15.75 6.82
N HIS A 120 6.68 -15.00 5.87
CA HIS A 120 6.84 -13.56 5.80
C HIS A 120 6.14 -12.86 6.99
N MET A 121 4.87 -13.18 7.28
CA MET A 121 4.18 -12.63 8.45
C MET A 121 4.89 -13.00 9.77
N ALA A 122 5.42 -14.21 9.89
CA ALA A 122 6.23 -14.60 11.04
C ALA A 122 7.53 -13.78 11.16
N ALA A 123 8.17 -13.44 10.04
CA ALA A 123 9.33 -12.56 10.02
C ALA A 123 8.95 -11.13 10.43
N MET A 124 7.85 -10.59 9.91
CA MET A 124 7.33 -9.27 10.30
C MET A 124 6.99 -9.21 11.78
N ARG A 125 6.41 -10.28 12.35
CA ARG A 125 6.17 -10.39 13.79
C ARG A 125 7.45 -10.30 14.62
N ARG A 126 8.56 -10.90 14.18
CA ARG A 126 9.87 -10.77 14.84
C ARG A 126 10.39 -9.33 14.80
N LEU A 127 9.99 -8.55 13.82
CA LEU A 127 10.32 -7.14 13.70
C LEU A 127 9.38 -6.22 14.50
N GLY A 128 8.40 -6.80 15.22
CA GLY A 128 7.51 -6.06 16.11
C GLY A 128 6.12 -5.77 15.54
N VAL A 129 5.77 -6.30 14.38
CA VAL A 129 4.38 -6.21 13.86
C VAL A 129 3.50 -7.17 14.67
N PRO A 130 2.35 -6.74 15.23
CA PRO A 130 1.56 -7.51 16.18
C PRO A 130 0.64 -8.53 15.50
N TYR A 131 1.19 -9.41 14.66
CA TYR A 131 0.45 -10.54 14.10
C TYR A 131 0.22 -11.63 15.17
N THR A 132 -1.00 -12.13 15.25
CA THR A 132 -1.35 -13.28 16.08
C THR A 132 -1.02 -14.60 15.39
N ASP A 133 -1.05 -15.70 16.13
CA ASP A 133 -0.91 -17.03 15.53
C ASP A 133 -2.06 -17.36 14.58
N GLU A 134 -3.26 -16.86 14.89
CA GLU A 134 -4.44 -17.01 14.04
C GLU A 134 -4.31 -16.26 12.72
N ASP A 135 -3.81 -15.02 12.74
CA ASP A 135 -3.54 -14.23 11.52
C ASP A 135 -2.59 -15.00 10.58
N ILE A 136 -1.51 -15.54 11.15
CA ILE A 136 -0.51 -16.30 10.37
C ILE A 136 -1.11 -17.60 9.85
N ALA A 137 -1.88 -18.32 10.68
CA ALA A 137 -2.49 -19.61 10.28
C ALA A 137 -3.52 -19.42 9.15
N ASN A 138 -4.29 -18.34 9.18
CA ASN A 138 -5.33 -18.05 8.19
C ASN A 138 -4.80 -17.36 6.91
N ALA A 139 -3.58 -16.86 6.93
CA ALA A 139 -2.99 -16.09 5.83
C ALA A 139 -3.13 -16.75 4.44
N PRO A 140 -2.85 -18.06 4.25
CA PRO A 140 -3.01 -18.69 2.92
C PRO A 140 -4.44 -18.62 2.38
N LYS A 141 -5.46 -18.68 3.26
CA LYS A 141 -6.87 -18.61 2.85
C LYS A 141 -7.24 -17.26 2.26
N GLU A 142 -6.62 -16.17 2.74
CA GLU A 142 -6.86 -14.83 2.20
C GLU A 142 -6.37 -14.67 0.75
N LEU A 143 -5.38 -15.47 0.36
CA LEU A 143 -4.78 -15.45 -0.98
C LEU A 143 -5.43 -16.47 -1.91
N GLU A 144 -6.27 -17.38 -1.41
CA GLU A 144 -6.90 -18.42 -2.21
C GLU A 144 -7.76 -17.82 -3.32
N GLY A 145 -7.50 -18.22 -4.57
CA GLY A 145 -8.21 -17.71 -5.74
C GLY A 145 -7.92 -16.24 -6.11
N LYS A 146 -6.95 -15.60 -5.46
CA LYS A 146 -6.54 -14.22 -5.77
C LYS A 146 -5.37 -14.21 -6.74
N SER A 147 -5.38 -13.23 -7.64
CA SER A 147 -4.25 -12.93 -8.52
C SER A 147 -3.26 -11.98 -7.83
N GLU A 148 -2.05 -11.87 -8.39
CA GLU A 148 -1.09 -10.85 -7.99
C GLU A 148 -1.66 -9.43 -8.18
N LEU A 149 -2.49 -9.23 -9.20
CA LEU A 149 -3.19 -7.98 -9.44
C LEU A 149 -4.17 -7.64 -8.30
N ASP A 150 -4.96 -8.62 -7.83
CA ASP A 150 -5.89 -8.42 -6.71
C ASP A 150 -5.13 -8.03 -5.44
N ALA A 151 -4.00 -8.68 -5.17
CA ALA A 151 -3.17 -8.37 -4.02
C ALA A 151 -2.59 -6.96 -4.10
N LEU A 152 -2.05 -6.57 -5.28
CA LEU A 152 -1.52 -5.23 -5.48
C LEU A 152 -2.60 -4.15 -5.36
N VAL A 153 -3.79 -4.36 -5.91
CA VAL A 153 -4.93 -3.43 -5.77
C VAL A 153 -5.34 -3.31 -4.31
N ALA A 154 -5.44 -4.42 -3.58
CA ALA A 154 -5.76 -4.39 -2.14
C ALA A 154 -4.72 -3.60 -1.33
N TYR A 155 -3.44 -3.70 -1.67
CA TYR A 155 -2.39 -2.89 -1.05
C TYR A 155 -2.58 -1.40 -1.35
N LEU A 156 -2.73 -1.03 -2.64
CA LEU A 156 -2.91 0.37 -3.06
C LEU A 156 -4.15 1.00 -2.43
N GLN A 157 -5.27 0.29 -2.37
CA GLN A 157 -6.51 0.75 -1.77
C GLN A 157 -6.40 0.99 -0.25
N GLY A 158 -5.43 0.39 0.39
CA GLY A 158 -5.16 0.61 1.80
C GLY A 158 -4.27 1.80 2.12
N LEU A 159 -3.60 2.40 1.12
CA LEU A 159 -2.65 3.50 1.36
C LEU A 159 -3.35 4.80 1.76
N GLY A 160 -2.98 5.33 2.92
CA GLY A 160 -3.44 6.60 3.45
C GLY A 160 -4.87 6.64 3.96
N VAL A 161 -5.57 5.50 4.05
CA VAL A 161 -6.98 5.44 4.52
C VAL A 161 -7.11 5.88 5.97
N SER A 162 -6.16 5.50 6.83
CA SER A 162 -6.12 5.89 8.25
C SER A 162 -6.08 7.41 8.45
N ARG A 163 -5.41 8.12 7.54
CA ARG A 163 -5.28 9.59 7.64
C ARG A 163 -6.60 10.34 7.42
N ARG A 164 -7.58 9.72 6.78
CA ARG A 164 -8.91 10.33 6.58
C ARG A 164 -9.69 10.44 7.88
N TYR A 165 -9.54 9.50 8.78
CA TYR A 165 -10.21 9.52 10.09
C TYR A 165 -9.72 10.66 10.96
N ILE A 166 -8.40 10.95 10.94
CA ILE A 166 -7.81 12.02 11.75
C ILE A 166 -8.36 13.40 11.35
N ILE A 167 -8.58 13.65 10.05
CA ILE A 167 -9.10 14.93 9.56
C ILE A 167 -10.54 15.16 10.02
N VAL A 168 -11.36 14.10 10.05
CA VAL A 168 -12.75 14.20 10.51
C VAL A 168 -12.81 14.57 11.98
N ASP A 169 -11.97 13.94 12.82
CA ASP A 169 -11.92 14.23 14.26
C ASP A 169 -11.38 15.64 14.55
N GLU A 170 -10.39 16.13 13.80
CA GLU A 170 -9.86 17.49 13.94
C GLU A 170 -10.89 18.57 13.51
N VAL A 171 -11.78 18.26 12.58
CA VAL A 171 -12.84 19.17 12.14
C VAL A 171 -14.05 19.14 13.07
N SER A 172 -14.36 17.99 13.66
CA SER A 172 -15.50 17.82 14.58
C SER A 172 -15.25 18.42 15.97
N ASN A 173 -14.00 18.67 16.34
CA ASN A 173 -13.60 19.25 17.62
C ASN A 173 -13.32 20.76 17.58
N LYS A 174 -13.70 21.45 16.50
CA LYS A 174 -13.68 22.91 16.35
C LYS A 174 -15.10 23.48 16.22
#